data_0f105c449d297369ed67ae0eedee6702
#
_entry.id   0f105c449d297369ed67ae0eedee6702
#
_cell.length_a   1.000
_cell.length_b   1.000
_cell.length_c   1.000
_cell.angle_alpha   90.00
_cell.angle_beta   90.00
_cell.angle_gamma   90.00
#
_symmetry.space_group_name_H-M   'P 1'
#
loop_
_entity.id
_entity.type
_entity.pdbx_description
1 polymer ?
#
loop_
_entity_poly.entity_id
_entity_poly.type
_entity_poly.pdbx_seq_one_letter_code
_entity_poly.pdbx_strand_id
1 'polypeptide(L)'
;QGSRNPTVPSPRPGTVRQIAGTPLKILVSTQTGRRYVCIHKQSSRRLVSYRLDAIQAVEHLGPDPDFQTHMEDFLRNAPAAFGVSFGSQREPDQVLLRITLDETTEPHIIGRLEREGRGGTVTRVEPGIYEYTIQCWDAMELVPWIRTFTGRILAFTCSRREVEVRFWEDMREMQRLYAASGDDWLP
;
A
#
# COMPACT_ATOMS: atom_id res chain seq x y z
N GLN A 1 -7.83 -20.10 17.89
CA GLN A 1 -8.91 -19.83 16.90
C GLN A 1 -8.49 -18.57 16.16
N GLY A 2 -7.91 -18.74 14.96
CA GLY A 2 -7.40 -17.64 14.14
C GLY A 2 -8.53 -16.88 13.48
N SER A 3 -8.65 -15.62 13.81
CA SER A 3 -9.49 -14.67 13.07
C SER A 3 -8.89 -14.47 11.67
N ARG A 4 -9.48 -15.10 10.66
CA ARG A 4 -9.17 -14.82 9.26
C ARG A 4 -9.72 -13.44 8.94
N ASN A 5 -8.82 -12.49 8.68
CA ASN A 5 -9.20 -11.23 8.04
C ASN A 5 -9.97 -11.57 6.75
N PRO A 6 -11.12 -10.95 6.49
CA PRO A 6 -11.80 -11.13 5.22
C PRO A 6 -11.00 -10.43 4.13
N THR A 7 -10.07 -11.15 3.52
CA THR A 7 -9.60 -10.81 2.18
C THR A 7 -10.87 -10.72 1.34
N VAL A 8 -11.19 -9.53 0.81
CA VAL A 8 -12.32 -9.39 -0.10
C VAL A 8 -12.06 -10.37 -1.24
N PRO A 9 -12.83 -11.44 -1.37
CA PRO A 9 -12.57 -12.43 -2.40
C PRO A 9 -12.69 -11.73 -3.74
N SER A 10 -11.70 -11.91 -4.59
CA SER A 10 -11.80 -11.49 -6.00
C SER A 10 -13.11 -12.05 -6.55
N PRO A 11 -13.98 -11.20 -7.14
CA PRO A 11 -15.25 -11.68 -7.63
C PRO A 11 -14.99 -12.80 -8.65
N ARG A 12 -15.72 -13.90 -8.51
CA ARG A 12 -15.72 -14.94 -9.53
C ARG A 12 -16.10 -14.30 -10.88
N PRO A 13 -15.46 -14.67 -11.99
CA PRO A 13 -15.84 -14.14 -13.30
C PRO A 13 -17.35 -14.25 -13.49
N GLY A 14 -18.02 -13.10 -13.77
CA GLY A 14 -19.46 -13.04 -14.01
C GLY A 14 -20.35 -12.62 -12.83
N THR A 15 -19.82 -12.40 -11.62
CA THR A 15 -20.65 -11.94 -10.49
C THR A 15 -20.65 -10.41 -10.39
N VAL A 16 -21.76 -9.77 -10.78
CA VAL A 16 -21.99 -8.33 -10.56
C VAL A 16 -22.50 -8.13 -9.13
N ARG A 17 -21.88 -7.19 -8.40
CA ARG A 17 -22.33 -6.78 -7.05
C ARG A 17 -22.87 -5.37 -7.11
N GLN A 18 -24.07 -5.16 -6.58
CA GLN A 18 -24.58 -3.82 -6.32
C GLN A 18 -23.98 -3.26 -5.03
N ILE A 19 -23.55 -2.01 -5.09
CA ILE A 19 -22.94 -1.29 -3.98
C ILE A 19 -23.56 0.10 -3.94
N ALA A 20 -24.14 0.46 -2.81
CA ALA A 20 -24.62 1.81 -2.56
C ALA A 20 -23.61 2.58 -1.73
N GLY A 21 -23.39 3.84 -2.08
CA GLY A 21 -22.48 4.71 -1.35
C GLY A 21 -22.28 6.05 -2.04
N THR A 22 -21.67 6.98 -1.32
CA THR A 22 -21.41 8.34 -1.77
C THR A 22 -20.03 8.42 -2.41
N PRO A 23 -19.90 8.74 -3.71
CA PRO A 23 -18.61 8.95 -4.34
C PRO A 23 -17.96 10.23 -3.83
N LEU A 24 -16.72 10.14 -3.36
CA LEU A 24 -16.01 11.27 -2.75
C LEU A 24 -14.87 11.79 -3.63
N LYS A 25 -14.03 10.88 -4.15
CA LYS A 25 -12.83 11.26 -4.89
C LYS A 25 -12.44 10.20 -5.92
N ILE A 26 -11.92 10.68 -7.06
CA ILE A 26 -11.22 9.81 -8.02
C ILE A 26 -9.73 9.83 -7.65
N LEU A 27 -9.15 8.64 -7.54
CA LEU A 27 -7.77 8.39 -7.17
C LEU A 27 -7.03 7.73 -8.33
N VAL A 28 -5.75 8.04 -8.46
CA VAL A 28 -4.87 7.35 -9.42
C VAL A 28 -3.79 6.63 -8.62
N SER A 29 -3.72 5.30 -8.78
CA SER A 29 -2.62 4.53 -8.21
C SER A 29 -1.32 4.88 -8.94
N THR A 30 -0.36 5.42 -8.24
CA THR A 30 0.96 5.75 -8.81
C THR A 30 1.80 4.51 -9.14
N GLN A 31 1.48 3.37 -8.54
CA GLN A 31 2.16 2.09 -8.83
C GLN A 31 1.67 1.45 -10.13
N THR A 32 0.37 1.57 -10.43
CA THR A 32 -0.24 0.84 -11.54
C THR A 32 -0.84 1.75 -12.63
N GLY A 33 -0.93 3.07 -12.38
CA GLY A 33 -1.62 4.03 -13.24
C GLY A 33 -3.15 3.86 -13.28
N ARG A 34 -3.69 2.88 -12.56
CA ARG A 34 -5.13 2.59 -12.56
C ARG A 34 -5.92 3.64 -11.79
N ARG A 35 -7.13 3.89 -12.26
CA ARG A 35 -8.05 4.84 -11.64
C ARG A 35 -9.05 4.12 -10.75
N TYR A 36 -9.33 4.74 -9.60
CA TYR A 36 -10.25 4.25 -8.58
C TYR A 36 -11.22 5.36 -8.21
N VAL A 37 -12.41 5.01 -7.79
CA VAL A 37 -13.30 5.89 -7.05
C VAL A 37 -13.30 5.49 -5.59
N CYS A 38 -12.99 6.43 -4.71
CA CYS A 38 -13.21 6.28 -3.28
C CYS A 38 -14.65 6.65 -2.97
N ILE A 39 -15.37 5.75 -2.33
CA ILE A 39 -16.74 5.97 -1.88
C ILE A 39 -16.85 5.77 -0.38
N HIS A 40 -17.74 6.50 0.26
CA HIS A 40 -18.26 6.14 1.57
C HIS A 40 -19.37 5.13 1.38
N LYS A 41 -19.09 3.86 1.70
CA LYS A 41 -20.00 2.74 1.46
C LYS A 41 -21.11 2.71 2.52
N GLN A 42 -22.36 2.81 2.10
CA GLN A 42 -23.53 2.88 2.99
C GLN A 42 -23.65 1.68 3.94
N SER A 43 -23.48 0.46 3.43
CA SER A 43 -23.69 -0.77 4.22
C SER A 43 -22.66 -1.00 5.32
N SER A 44 -21.43 -0.50 5.16
CA SER A 44 -20.33 -0.69 6.13
C SER A 44 -19.92 0.61 6.82
N ARG A 45 -20.45 1.76 6.37
CA ARG A 45 -20.04 3.11 6.83
C ARG A 45 -18.53 3.31 6.80
N ARG A 46 -17.89 2.92 5.67
CA ARG A 46 -16.43 2.91 5.50
C ARG A 46 -16.04 3.50 4.17
N LEU A 47 -14.84 4.08 4.13
CA LEU A 47 -14.16 4.44 2.90
C LEU A 47 -13.70 3.17 2.19
N VAL A 48 -14.06 3.02 0.93
CA VAL A 48 -13.67 1.87 0.08
C VAL A 48 -13.34 2.37 -1.31
N SER A 49 -12.28 1.86 -1.90
CA SER A 49 -11.88 2.20 -3.26
C SER A 49 -12.25 1.09 -4.23
N TYR A 50 -12.90 1.45 -5.33
CA TYR A 50 -13.24 0.54 -6.42
C TYR A 50 -12.57 1.00 -7.72
N ARG A 51 -12.08 0.06 -8.50
CA ARG A 51 -11.50 0.34 -9.81
C ARG A 51 -12.58 0.87 -10.75
N LEU A 52 -12.33 1.99 -11.43
CA LEU A 52 -13.31 2.56 -12.37
C LEU A 52 -13.61 1.63 -13.55
N ASP A 53 -12.58 0.91 -14.03
CA ASP A 53 -12.74 -0.04 -15.15
C ASP A 53 -13.51 -1.32 -14.78
N ALA A 54 -13.78 -1.55 -13.49
CA ALA A 54 -14.62 -2.66 -13.03
C ALA A 54 -16.09 -2.27 -12.81
N ILE A 55 -16.42 -0.98 -12.93
CA ILE A 55 -17.80 -0.49 -12.76
C ILE A 55 -18.54 -0.68 -14.08
N GLN A 56 -19.61 -1.47 -14.06
CA GLN A 56 -20.41 -1.76 -15.24
C GLN A 56 -21.57 -0.79 -15.46
N ALA A 57 -22.18 -0.31 -14.37
CA ALA A 57 -23.28 0.64 -14.42
C ALA A 57 -23.29 1.51 -13.16
N VAL A 58 -23.86 2.69 -13.27
CA VAL A 58 -24.07 3.64 -12.16
C VAL A 58 -25.53 4.11 -12.21
N GLU A 59 -26.17 4.06 -11.06
CA GLU A 59 -27.51 4.60 -10.84
C GLU A 59 -27.40 5.76 -9.86
N HIS A 60 -28.06 6.88 -10.19
CA HIS A 60 -28.12 8.05 -9.33
C HIS A 60 -29.30 7.96 -8.38
N LEU A 61 -29.03 7.82 -7.08
CA LEU A 61 -30.05 7.65 -6.04
C LEU A 61 -30.52 8.96 -5.41
N GLY A 62 -29.94 10.09 -5.81
CA GLY A 62 -30.23 11.43 -5.26
C GLY A 62 -29.06 12.00 -4.47
N PRO A 63 -29.22 13.23 -3.93
CA PRO A 63 -28.19 13.88 -3.12
C PRO A 63 -28.03 13.19 -1.77
N ASP A 64 -26.78 13.12 -1.29
CA ASP A 64 -26.46 12.62 0.04
C ASP A 64 -26.38 13.81 1.02
N PRO A 65 -27.26 13.90 2.02
CA PRO A 65 -27.25 14.99 3.01
C PRO A 65 -25.96 14.99 3.87
N ASP A 66 -25.32 13.83 4.03
CA ASP A 66 -24.13 13.66 4.85
C ASP A 66 -22.82 13.78 4.05
N PHE A 67 -22.88 14.21 2.78
CA PHE A 67 -21.71 14.31 1.90
C PHE A 67 -20.53 15.06 2.53
N GLN A 68 -20.78 16.18 3.20
CA GLN A 68 -19.72 16.96 3.84
C GLN A 68 -19.02 16.17 4.95
N THR A 69 -19.77 15.48 5.78
CA THR A 69 -19.24 14.63 6.85
C THR A 69 -18.39 13.49 6.27
N HIS A 70 -18.85 12.88 5.19
CA HIS A 70 -18.09 11.81 4.52
C HIS A 70 -16.80 12.33 3.87
N MET A 71 -16.84 13.55 3.32
CA MET A 71 -15.66 14.18 2.74
C MET A 71 -14.63 14.55 3.83
N GLU A 72 -15.08 15.03 4.99
CA GLU A 72 -14.20 15.29 6.14
C GLU A 72 -13.54 14.01 6.65
N ASP A 73 -14.28 12.90 6.71
CA ASP A 73 -13.72 11.59 7.06
C ASP A 73 -12.67 11.14 6.03
N PHE A 74 -12.94 11.32 4.73
CA PHE A 74 -11.96 11.07 3.68
C PHE A 74 -10.69 11.90 3.88
N LEU A 75 -10.81 13.21 4.07
CA LEU A 75 -9.66 14.10 4.24
C LEU A 75 -8.83 13.78 5.47
N ARG A 76 -9.45 13.34 6.55
CA ARG A 76 -8.77 12.89 7.78
C ARG A 76 -7.96 11.61 7.56
N ASN A 77 -8.46 10.71 6.74
CA ASN A 77 -7.83 9.41 6.48
C ASN A 77 -6.81 9.43 5.32
N ALA A 78 -6.93 10.38 4.39
CA ALA A 78 -6.11 10.46 3.19
C ALA A 78 -4.60 10.56 3.46
N PRO A 79 -4.10 11.29 4.49
CA PRO A 79 -2.66 11.39 4.76
C PRO A 79 -1.98 10.04 5.06
N ALA A 80 -2.70 9.08 5.64
CA ALA A 80 -2.17 7.76 5.92
C ALA A 80 -2.36 6.75 4.77
N ALA A 81 -2.93 7.16 3.63
CA ALA A 81 -3.07 6.32 2.44
C ALA A 81 -1.79 6.36 1.60
N PHE A 82 -0.99 5.29 1.62
CA PHE A 82 0.17 5.18 0.73
C PHE A 82 -0.24 4.99 -0.72
N GLY A 83 -1.26 4.18 -0.98
CA GLY A 83 -1.85 3.94 -2.30
C GLY A 83 -3.29 4.42 -2.40
N VAL A 84 -4.19 3.49 -2.64
CA VAL A 84 -5.63 3.75 -2.81
C VAL A 84 -6.50 3.10 -1.74
N SER A 85 -5.89 2.40 -0.79
CA SER A 85 -6.57 1.76 0.34
C SER A 85 -6.72 2.72 1.52
N PHE A 86 -7.90 2.70 2.13
CA PHE A 86 -8.21 3.47 3.32
C PHE A 86 -8.50 2.52 4.48
N GLY A 87 -7.97 2.84 5.64
CA GLY A 87 -8.28 2.13 6.87
C GLY A 87 -9.71 2.40 7.29
N SER A 88 -10.39 1.34 7.66
CA SER A 88 -11.71 1.45 8.24
C SER A 88 -11.70 0.70 9.55
N GLN A 89 -11.78 1.42 10.66
CA GLN A 89 -11.93 0.89 12.01
C GLN A 89 -10.72 0.06 12.52
N ARG A 90 -9.53 0.29 12.00
CA ARG A 90 -8.28 -0.24 12.54
C ARG A 90 -7.24 0.88 12.61
N GLU A 91 -6.22 0.70 13.40
CA GLU A 91 -5.07 1.58 13.39
C GLU A 91 -4.24 1.38 12.11
N PRO A 92 -3.57 2.42 11.62
CA PRO A 92 -2.62 2.29 10.53
C PRO A 92 -1.52 1.29 10.84
N ASP A 93 -1.09 0.55 9.83
CA ASP A 93 0.07 -0.33 9.95
C ASP A 93 1.32 0.53 10.19
N GLN A 94 2.17 0.14 11.14
CA GLN A 94 3.47 0.76 11.37
C GLN A 94 4.52 -0.05 10.61
N VAL A 95 5.31 0.62 9.80
CA VAL A 95 6.36 0.00 8.98
C VAL A 95 7.69 0.66 9.27
N LEU A 96 8.73 -0.17 9.39
CA LEU A 96 10.13 0.24 9.44
C LEU A 96 10.89 -0.53 8.36
N LEU A 97 11.61 0.22 7.54
CA LEU A 97 12.56 -0.28 6.56
C LEU A 97 13.95 0.25 6.90
N ARG A 98 14.93 -0.63 7.11
CA ARG A 98 16.35 -0.26 7.26
C ARG A 98 17.11 -0.69 6.02
N ILE A 99 17.85 0.24 5.44
CA ILE A 99 18.69 -0.01 4.26
C ILE A 99 20.13 0.41 4.48
N THR A 100 21.02 -0.21 3.71
CA THR A 100 22.41 0.24 3.56
C THR A 100 22.62 0.83 2.17
N LEU A 101 23.53 1.81 2.08
CA LEU A 101 23.95 2.43 0.81
C LEU A 101 25.34 3.05 0.95
N ASP A 102 26.00 3.22 -0.17
CA ASP A 102 27.21 4.04 -0.25
C ASP A 102 26.81 5.52 -0.44
N GLU A 103 27.04 6.35 0.59
CA GLU A 103 26.66 7.76 0.58
C GLU A 103 27.37 8.56 -0.52
N THR A 104 28.54 8.10 -0.99
CA THR A 104 29.33 8.77 -2.02
C THR A 104 28.81 8.46 -3.42
N THR A 105 28.48 7.21 -3.68
CA THR A 105 28.09 6.75 -5.02
C THR A 105 26.58 6.64 -5.21
N GLU A 106 25.80 6.55 -4.13
CA GLU A 106 24.35 6.32 -4.15
C GLU A 106 23.50 7.38 -3.40
N PRO A 107 23.88 8.68 -3.38
CA PRO A 107 23.11 9.71 -2.63
C PRO A 107 21.68 9.86 -3.14
N HIS A 108 21.40 9.47 -4.40
CA HIS A 108 20.09 9.51 -5.00
C HIS A 108 19.08 8.57 -4.33
N ILE A 109 19.54 7.51 -3.62
CA ILE A 109 18.68 6.58 -2.89
C ILE A 109 17.99 7.27 -1.72
N ILE A 110 18.70 8.15 -1.00
CA ILE A 110 18.12 8.93 0.10
C ILE A 110 17.02 9.85 -0.43
N GLY A 111 17.33 10.63 -1.47
CA GLY A 111 16.35 11.50 -2.11
C GLY A 111 15.16 10.74 -2.69
N ARG A 112 15.35 9.48 -3.07
CA ARG A 112 14.27 8.61 -3.52
C ARG A 112 13.37 8.17 -2.34
N LEU A 113 13.95 7.78 -1.19
CA LEU A 113 13.18 7.46 0.01
C LEU A 113 12.30 8.66 0.45
N GLU A 114 12.87 9.87 0.43
CA GLU A 114 12.16 11.08 0.82
C GLU A 114 11.02 11.45 -0.14
N ARG A 115 11.28 11.43 -1.46
CA ARG A 115 10.27 11.83 -2.46
C ARG A 115 9.16 10.80 -2.64
N GLU A 116 9.52 9.51 -2.68
CA GLU A 116 8.58 8.44 -2.97
C GLU A 116 7.93 7.87 -1.72
N GLY A 117 8.56 8.04 -0.56
CA GLY A 117 8.12 7.50 0.73
C GLY A 117 6.92 8.20 1.37
N ARG A 118 6.29 9.19 0.70
CA ARG A 118 4.96 9.75 0.98
C ARG A 118 4.57 9.88 2.45
N GLY A 119 5.16 10.83 3.15
CA GLY A 119 4.80 11.11 4.54
C GLY A 119 5.47 10.18 5.55
N GLY A 120 6.37 9.28 5.10
CA GLY A 120 7.29 8.60 5.98
C GLY A 120 8.47 9.51 6.39
N THR A 121 9.19 9.08 7.41
CA THR A 121 10.38 9.77 7.93
C THR A 121 11.62 8.96 7.59
N VAL A 122 12.64 9.63 7.04
CA VAL A 122 13.95 9.07 6.76
C VAL A 122 14.93 9.56 7.82
N THR A 123 15.63 8.64 8.49
CA THR A 123 16.60 8.94 9.53
C THR A 123 17.91 8.23 9.24
N ARG A 124 19.04 8.96 9.26
CA ARG A 124 20.38 8.36 9.24
C ARG A 124 20.67 7.79 10.63
N VAL A 125 20.87 6.49 10.74
CA VAL A 125 21.14 5.79 12.01
C VAL A 125 22.65 5.68 12.25
N GLU A 126 23.39 5.32 11.19
CA GLU A 126 24.84 5.17 11.15
C GLU A 126 25.36 5.61 9.77
N PRO A 127 26.68 5.82 9.58
CA PRO A 127 27.23 6.04 8.25
C PRO A 127 26.82 4.94 7.28
N GLY A 128 26.16 5.32 6.18
CA GLY A 128 25.67 4.39 5.17
C GLY A 128 24.42 3.58 5.57
N ILE A 129 23.83 3.79 6.76
CA ILE A 129 22.62 3.08 7.22
C ILE A 129 21.49 4.08 7.49
N TYR A 130 20.37 3.84 6.85
CA TYR A 130 19.17 4.68 6.94
C TYR A 130 17.94 3.87 7.33
N GLU A 131 17.11 4.46 8.16
CA GLU A 131 15.77 3.96 8.48
C GLU A 131 14.71 4.85 7.85
N TYR A 132 13.74 4.21 7.22
CA TYR A 132 12.49 4.81 6.77
C TYR A 132 11.36 4.24 7.62
N THR A 133 10.57 5.12 8.23
CA THR A 133 9.40 4.74 9.03
C THR A 133 8.15 5.42 8.51
N ILE A 134 7.03 4.70 8.49
CA ILE A 134 5.74 5.23 8.08
C ILE A 134 4.59 4.55 8.83
N GLN A 135 3.48 5.30 8.99
CA GLN A 135 2.19 4.76 9.35
C GLN A 135 1.26 4.84 8.15
N CYS A 136 0.70 3.71 7.71
CA CYS A 136 -0.17 3.66 6.53
C CYS A 136 -1.32 2.66 6.70
N TRP A 137 -2.42 2.89 5.97
CA TRP A 137 -3.63 2.06 6.10
C TRP A 137 -3.44 0.62 5.59
N ASP A 138 -2.61 0.42 4.59
CA ASP A 138 -2.33 -0.90 4.04
C ASP A 138 -0.86 -1.03 3.65
N ALA A 139 -0.07 -1.62 4.54
CA ALA A 139 1.34 -1.85 4.30
C ALA A 139 1.62 -2.78 3.10
N MET A 140 0.65 -3.57 2.63
CA MET A 140 0.79 -4.35 1.40
C MET A 140 0.99 -3.47 0.16
N GLU A 141 0.44 -2.25 0.16
CA GLU A 141 0.65 -1.30 -0.94
C GLU A 141 2.06 -0.71 -0.97
N LEU A 142 2.79 -0.76 0.17
CA LEU A 142 4.19 -0.36 0.25
C LEU A 142 5.15 -1.42 -0.32
N VAL A 143 4.83 -2.69 -0.18
CA VAL A 143 5.74 -3.81 -0.48
C VAL A 143 6.33 -3.73 -1.90
N PRO A 144 5.58 -3.44 -2.99
CA PRO A 144 6.18 -3.32 -4.32
C PRO A 144 7.24 -2.22 -4.41
N TRP A 145 7.03 -1.09 -3.75
CA TRP A 145 8.00 -0.01 -3.72
C TRP A 145 9.23 -0.37 -2.87
N ILE A 146 9.05 -0.99 -1.70
CA ILE A 146 10.15 -1.45 -0.84
C ILE A 146 11.04 -2.44 -1.59
N ARG A 147 10.47 -3.36 -2.37
CA ARG A 147 11.21 -4.32 -3.18
C ARG A 147 12.16 -3.68 -4.19
N THR A 148 11.93 -2.44 -4.59
CA THR A 148 12.84 -1.73 -5.50
C THR A 148 14.18 -1.37 -4.84
N PHE A 149 14.32 -1.54 -3.52
CA PHE A 149 15.56 -1.39 -2.76
C PHE A 149 16.26 -2.73 -2.49
N THR A 150 15.83 -3.82 -3.13
CA THR A 150 16.46 -5.15 -3.03
C THR A 150 17.98 -5.06 -3.17
N GLY A 151 18.70 -5.82 -2.35
CA GLY A 151 20.17 -5.76 -2.25
C GLY A 151 20.68 -4.73 -1.23
N ARG A 152 19.83 -3.79 -0.79
CA ARG A 152 20.14 -2.80 0.25
C ARG A 152 19.37 -3.03 1.55
N ILE A 153 18.34 -3.87 1.53
CA ILE A 153 17.44 -4.07 2.68
C ILE A 153 18.13 -4.88 3.77
N LEU A 154 18.36 -4.24 4.91
CA LEU A 154 18.89 -4.88 6.12
C LEU A 154 17.79 -5.39 7.03
N ALA A 155 16.69 -4.65 7.14
CA ALA A 155 15.53 -5.04 7.92
C ALA A 155 14.24 -4.48 7.31
N PHE A 156 13.18 -5.24 7.45
CA PHE A 156 11.82 -4.83 7.19
C PHE A 156 10.93 -5.39 8.28
N THR A 157 10.23 -4.52 9.00
CA THR A 157 9.27 -4.90 10.02
C THR A 157 7.94 -4.21 9.79
N CYS A 158 6.86 -4.87 10.18
CA CYS A 158 5.51 -4.35 10.05
C CYS A 158 4.68 -4.78 11.26
N SER A 159 3.89 -3.86 11.84
CA SER A 159 2.94 -4.19 12.91
C SER A 159 1.95 -5.27 12.49
N ARG A 160 1.63 -5.33 11.20
CA ARG A 160 0.87 -6.44 10.59
C ARG A 160 1.82 -7.56 10.17
N ARG A 161 1.97 -8.55 11.04
CA ARG A 161 2.91 -9.65 10.89
C ARG A 161 2.79 -10.41 9.55
N GLU A 162 1.60 -10.53 9.01
CA GLU A 162 1.36 -11.22 7.73
C GLU A 162 2.12 -10.55 6.57
N VAL A 163 2.22 -9.21 6.58
CA VAL A 163 2.95 -8.44 5.57
C VAL A 163 4.45 -8.67 5.69
N GLU A 164 4.96 -8.65 6.92
CA GLU A 164 6.37 -8.91 7.20
C GLU A 164 6.77 -10.33 6.80
N VAL A 165 6.00 -11.33 7.23
CA VAL A 165 6.26 -12.74 6.90
C VAL A 165 6.28 -12.94 5.39
N ARG A 166 5.25 -12.44 4.68
CA ARG A 166 5.16 -12.57 3.23
C ARG A 166 6.32 -11.89 2.52
N PHE A 167 6.72 -10.70 2.97
CA PHE A 167 7.87 -10.00 2.39
C PHE A 167 9.14 -10.86 2.46
N TRP A 168 9.44 -11.42 3.64
CA TRP A 168 10.64 -12.22 3.83
C TRP A 168 10.56 -13.60 3.16
N GLU A 169 9.36 -14.17 3.01
CA GLU A 169 9.15 -15.39 2.22
C GLU A 169 9.47 -15.14 0.74
N ASP A 170 8.98 -14.05 0.17
CA ASP A 170 9.25 -13.66 -1.22
C ASP A 170 10.76 -13.37 -1.44
N MET A 171 11.44 -12.73 -0.47
CA MET A 171 12.89 -12.49 -0.54
C MET A 171 13.69 -13.79 -0.52
N ARG A 172 13.34 -14.73 0.34
CA ARG A 172 13.98 -16.06 0.41
C ARG A 172 13.75 -16.87 -0.86
N GLU A 173 12.55 -16.83 -1.41
CA GLU A 173 12.25 -17.51 -2.68
C GLU A 173 13.03 -16.92 -3.84
N MET A 174 13.14 -15.60 -3.92
CA MET A 174 13.98 -14.93 -4.90
C MET A 174 15.44 -15.40 -4.77
N GLN A 175 16.01 -15.37 -3.56
CA GLN A 175 17.38 -15.83 -3.31
C GLN A 175 17.56 -17.30 -3.75
N ARG A 176 16.61 -18.17 -3.44
CA ARG A 176 16.64 -19.59 -3.83
C ARG A 176 16.66 -19.75 -5.35
N LEU A 177 15.83 -19.02 -6.07
CA LEU A 177 15.75 -19.08 -7.53
C LEU A 177 17.06 -18.62 -8.19
N TYR A 178 17.62 -17.52 -7.73
CA TYR A 178 18.88 -17.00 -8.28
C TYR A 178 20.09 -17.86 -7.89
N ALA A 179 20.15 -18.38 -6.66
CA ALA A 179 21.22 -19.30 -6.26
C ALA A 179 21.19 -20.64 -7.02
N ALA A 180 20.00 -21.12 -7.40
CA ALA A 180 19.85 -22.35 -8.17
C ALA A 180 20.22 -22.20 -9.66
N SER A 181 20.27 -20.96 -10.18
CA SER A 181 20.55 -20.69 -11.59
C SER A 181 22.04 -20.77 -11.94
N GLY A 182 22.92 -20.92 -10.95
CA GLY A 182 24.38 -20.93 -11.16
C GLY A 182 24.93 -19.60 -11.69
N ASP A 183 26.26 -19.51 -11.88
CA ASP A 183 26.96 -18.32 -12.37
C ASP A 183 26.69 -17.97 -13.86
N ASP A 184 25.75 -18.66 -14.52
CA ASP A 184 25.46 -18.49 -15.96
C ASP A 184 24.80 -17.13 -16.33
N TRP A 185 24.54 -16.26 -15.34
CA TRP A 185 23.91 -14.95 -15.55
C TRP A 185 24.85 -13.76 -15.44
N LEU A 186 26.11 -13.97 -15.10
CA LEU A 186 27.11 -12.90 -15.09
C LEU A 186 27.82 -12.85 -16.45
N PRO A 187 27.78 -11.70 -17.15
CA PRO A 187 28.49 -11.51 -18.41
C PRO A 187 30.01 -11.55 -18.24
#